data_6667f599632d50aaeaccdc55bf60520a
#
_entry.id   6667f599632d50aaeaccdc55bf60520a
#
_cell.length_a   1.000
_cell.length_b   1.000
_cell.length_c   1.000
_cell.angle_alpha   90.00
_cell.angle_beta   90.00
_cell.angle_gamma   90.00
#
_symmetry.space_group_name_H-M   'P 1'
#
loop_
_entity.id
_entity.type
_entity.pdbx_description
1 polymer ?
#
loop_
_entity_poly.entity_id
_entity_poly.type
_entity_poly.pdbx_seq_one_letter_code
_entity_poly.pdbx_strand_id
1 'polypeptide(L)'
;MQAKITEEKGNPSADVWFGGTNDPYNESAKLGLLMAYEAKNAKNLASPMYRDADGYWYGIYKGILGFMVNTEELKRLNLEAPKGWDDLLKPEYKDKIWLSNPNTAGTAKLVINTLVQLKGHDEAMKYFVELDKNIAQYTKSGSGPSKKVGIGECVIAIGFLHDGITQILDGYDNIALIIPEEGTSFEIGSTAIFEGCAHENAAKLWIEYALSPDCVELADDAQSYQFLVITNAQQPAVVEPFGLDPDNVMKYNFEDAKANTSKYVQDFFNALGAAADSRFKTE
;
A
#
# COMPACT_ATOMS: atom_id res chain seq x y z
N MET A 1 -13.81 -0.89 -2.08
CA MET A 1 -13.98 -2.18 -1.38
C MET A 1 -14.73 -1.97 -0.05
N GLN A 2 -14.21 -1.21 0.90
CA GLN A 2 -14.79 -1.07 2.25
C GLN A 2 -16.25 -0.60 2.26
N ALA A 3 -16.64 0.39 1.45
CA ALA A 3 -18.03 0.84 1.34
C ALA A 3 -18.96 -0.32 0.97
N LYS A 4 -18.61 -1.14 -0.02
CA LYS A 4 -19.38 -2.32 -0.43
C LYS A 4 -19.53 -3.32 0.73
N ILE A 5 -18.43 -3.63 1.43
CA ILE A 5 -18.46 -4.56 2.58
C ILE A 5 -19.39 -4.04 3.69
N THR A 6 -19.38 -2.72 3.93
CA THR A 6 -20.26 -2.10 4.94
C THR A 6 -21.74 -2.19 4.54
N GLU A 7 -22.04 -1.98 3.25
CA GLU A 7 -23.43 -2.12 2.72
C GLU A 7 -23.93 -3.56 2.81
N GLU A 8 -23.04 -4.55 2.64
CA GLU A 8 -23.33 -5.97 2.68
C GLU A 8 -23.33 -6.57 4.11
N LYS A 9 -23.26 -5.74 5.15
CA LYS A 9 -23.18 -6.22 6.55
C LYS A 9 -24.28 -7.23 6.88
N GLY A 10 -23.87 -8.42 7.34
CA GLY A 10 -24.74 -9.53 7.70
C GLY A 10 -25.22 -10.40 6.53
N ASN A 11 -24.90 -10.03 5.29
CA ASN A 11 -25.14 -10.85 4.10
C ASN A 11 -24.09 -10.57 3.01
N PRO A 12 -22.81 -10.92 3.27
CA PRO A 12 -21.72 -10.64 2.34
C PRO A 12 -21.88 -11.44 1.05
N SER A 13 -21.58 -10.80 -0.10
CA SER A 13 -21.61 -11.44 -1.42
C SER A 13 -20.39 -12.32 -1.69
N ALA A 14 -19.43 -12.38 -0.77
CA ALA A 14 -18.21 -13.18 -0.84
C ALA A 14 -17.90 -13.79 0.55
N ASP A 15 -17.14 -14.88 0.57
CA ASP A 15 -16.77 -15.55 1.82
C ASP A 15 -15.47 -15.01 2.41
N VAL A 16 -14.53 -14.61 1.56
CA VAL A 16 -13.19 -14.15 1.96
C VAL A 16 -12.80 -12.86 1.28
N TRP A 17 -11.95 -12.09 1.95
CA TRP A 17 -11.23 -10.96 1.41
C TRP A 17 -9.75 -11.34 1.26
N PHE A 18 -9.15 -11.14 0.09
CA PHE A 18 -7.77 -11.49 -0.20
C PHE A 18 -7.05 -10.31 -0.86
N GLY A 19 -5.92 -9.88 -0.24
CA GLY A 19 -5.07 -8.80 -0.74
C GLY A 19 -5.49 -7.40 -0.32
N GLY A 20 -4.59 -6.45 -0.56
CA GLY A 20 -4.69 -5.06 -0.12
C GLY A 20 -4.18 -4.84 1.30
N THR A 21 -3.94 -3.56 1.64
CA THR A 21 -3.36 -3.15 2.92
C THR A 21 -4.21 -3.55 4.12
N ASN A 22 -3.60 -3.80 5.28
CA ASN A 22 -4.28 -4.22 6.50
C ASN A 22 -5.15 -3.14 7.18
N ASP A 23 -4.97 -1.85 6.86
CA ASP A 23 -5.76 -0.77 7.48
C ASP A 23 -7.27 -0.94 7.30
N PRO A 24 -7.82 -1.19 6.08
CA PRO A 24 -9.24 -1.47 5.90
C PRO A 24 -9.73 -2.72 6.63
N TYR A 25 -8.87 -3.72 6.83
CA TYR A 25 -9.22 -4.92 7.62
C TYR A 25 -9.40 -4.57 9.10
N ASN A 26 -8.51 -3.75 9.66
CA ASN A 26 -8.63 -3.25 11.03
C ASN A 26 -9.94 -2.47 11.25
N GLU A 27 -10.31 -1.61 10.29
CA GLU A 27 -11.58 -0.87 10.35
C GLU A 27 -12.79 -1.82 10.25
N SER A 28 -12.73 -2.79 9.33
CA SER A 28 -13.80 -3.77 9.14
C SER A 28 -13.98 -4.68 10.35
N ALA A 29 -12.89 -5.08 11.00
CA ALA A 29 -12.94 -5.84 12.26
C ALA A 29 -13.66 -5.05 13.38
N LYS A 30 -13.32 -3.76 13.56
CA LYS A 30 -14.00 -2.87 14.53
C LYS A 30 -15.50 -2.74 14.26
N LEU A 31 -15.93 -2.78 13.00
CA LEU A 31 -17.32 -2.69 12.59
C LEU A 31 -18.08 -4.02 12.66
N GLY A 32 -17.39 -5.12 13.05
CA GLY A 32 -17.96 -6.46 13.10
C GLY A 32 -18.32 -7.02 11.72
N LEU A 33 -17.49 -6.71 10.71
CA LEU A 33 -17.67 -7.17 9.33
C LEU A 33 -16.79 -8.38 9.01
N LEU A 34 -15.84 -8.72 9.89
CA LEU A 34 -14.92 -9.85 9.74
C LEU A 34 -15.16 -10.86 10.85
N MET A 35 -15.02 -12.15 10.51
CA MET A 35 -15.08 -13.25 11.44
C MET A 35 -13.71 -13.49 12.07
N ALA A 36 -13.64 -13.60 13.39
CA ALA A 36 -12.46 -14.07 14.08
C ALA A 36 -12.27 -15.58 13.85
N TYR A 37 -11.08 -15.97 13.39
CA TYR A 37 -10.72 -17.38 13.19
C TYR A 37 -9.27 -17.61 13.60
N GLU A 38 -9.02 -18.48 14.56
CA GLU A 38 -7.64 -18.86 14.94
C GLU A 38 -7.10 -19.89 13.96
N ALA A 39 -6.36 -19.42 12.96
CA ALA A 39 -5.78 -20.27 11.93
C ALA A 39 -4.60 -21.10 12.47
N LYS A 40 -4.61 -22.41 12.21
CA LYS A 40 -3.53 -23.32 12.61
C LYS A 40 -2.21 -22.97 11.90
N ASN A 41 -2.29 -22.51 10.66
CA ASN A 41 -1.15 -22.12 9.85
C ASN A 41 -0.63 -20.70 10.17
N ALA A 42 -1.25 -19.96 11.10
CA ALA A 42 -0.70 -18.68 11.59
C ALA A 42 0.71 -18.83 12.20
N LYS A 43 1.09 -20.05 12.65
CA LYS A 43 2.45 -20.39 13.07
C LYS A 43 3.50 -20.25 11.98
N ASN A 44 3.10 -20.23 10.71
CA ASN A 44 3.98 -20.04 9.55
C ASN A 44 4.33 -18.57 9.30
N LEU A 45 3.67 -17.63 9.97
CA LEU A 45 3.97 -16.20 9.83
C LEU A 45 5.37 -15.89 10.38
N ALA A 46 6.15 -15.14 9.63
CA ALA A 46 7.53 -14.76 10.02
C ALA A 46 7.59 -13.85 11.26
N SER A 47 6.49 -13.17 11.59
CA SER A 47 6.38 -12.32 12.77
C SER A 47 4.93 -12.24 13.26
N PRO A 48 4.71 -12.08 14.57
CA PRO A 48 3.38 -11.82 15.15
C PRO A 48 2.71 -10.54 14.59
N MET A 49 3.47 -9.59 14.06
CA MET A 49 2.94 -8.35 13.47
C MET A 49 2.13 -8.60 12.20
N TYR A 50 2.30 -9.76 11.55
CA TYR A 50 1.59 -10.11 10.32
C TYR A 50 0.22 -10.74 10.57
N ARG A 51 -0.38 -10.50 11.75
CA ARG A 51 -1.77 -10.92 12.04
C ARG A 51 -2.44 -9.95 13.00
N ASP A 52 -3.75 -9.92 12.97
CA ASP A 52 -4.54 -9.33 14.06
C ASP A 52 -4.46 -10.23 15.30
N ALA A 53 -4.38 -9.63 16.50
CA ALA A 53 -4.23 -10.38 17.76
C ALA A 53 -5.44 -11.29 18.06
N ASP A 54 -6.63 -10.86 17.63
CA ASP A 54 -7.89 -11.58 17.83
C ASP A 54 -8.25 -12.49 16.62
N GLY A 55 -7.36 -12.58 15.61
CA GLY A 55 -7.52 -13.46 14.45
C GLY A 55 -8.51 -12.98 13.39
N TYR A 56 -8.77 -11.68 13.30
CA TYR A 56 -9.66 -11.12 12.27
C TYR A 56 -9.03 -11.07 10.88
N TRP A 57 -7.69 -10.96 10.77
CA TRP A 57 -6.97 -10.99 9.51
C TRP A 57 -5.56 -11.56 9.66
N TYR A 58 -5.00 -12.01 8.53
CA TYR A 58 -3.65 -12.58 8.43
C TYR A 58 -2.91 -11.98 7.25
N GLY A 59 -1.65 -11.59 7.46
CA GLY A 59 -0.75 -11.13 6.42
C GLY A 59 -0.27 -12.27 5.52
N ILE A 60 -0.18 -11.99 4.25
CA ILE A 60 0.30 -12.94 3.23
C ILE A 60 1.54 -12.41 2.49
N TYR A 61 1.69 -11.09 2.43
CA TYR A 61 2.85 -10.42 1.87
C TYR A 61 3.12 -9.08 2.54
N LYS A 62 4.27 -8.50 2.22
CA LYS A 62 4.63 -7.12 2.57
C LYS A 62 5.15 -6.39 1.33
N GLY A 63 4.80 -5.10 1.19
CA GLY A 63 5.21 -4.23 0.10
C GLY A 63 5.87 -2.95 0.61
N ILE A 64 7.08 -2.63 0.13
CA ILE A 64 7.81 -1.43 0.54
C ILE A 64 7.22 -0.22 -0.17
N LEU A 65 6.91 0.84 0.60
CA LEU A 65 6.52 2.13 0.06
C LEU A 65 7.76 2.89 -0.44
N GLY A 66 7.64 3.57 -1.58
CA GLY A 66 8.75 4.35 -2.14
C GLY A 66 8.34 5.12 -3.38
N PHE A 67 9.33 5.47 -4.19
CA PHE A 67 9.11 6.18 -5.44
C PHE A 67 9.52 5.33 -6.63
N MET A 68 8.73 5.43 -7.69
CA MET A 68 9.06 4.93 -9.01
C MET A 68 9.22 6.14 -9.93
N VAL A 69 10.35 6.25 -10.62
CA VAL A 69 10.62 7.41 -11.46
C VAL A 69 10.92 6.98 -12.90
N ASN A 70 10.40 7.74 -13.86
CA ASN A 70 10.76 7.56 -15.26
C ASN A 70 12.09 8.28 -15.54
N THR A 71 13.15 7.52 -15.75
CA THR A 71 14.52 8.03 -15.92
C THR A 71 14.70 8.78 -17.23
N GLU A 72 13.98 8.41 -18.28
CA GLU A 72 14.01 9.10 -19.57
C GLU A 72 13.32 10.46 -19.49
N GLU A 73 12.14 10.54 -18.85
CA GLU A 73 11.43 11.77 -18.61
C GLU A 73 12.22 12.73 -17.71
N LEU A 74 12.82 12.22 -16.62
CA LEU A 74 13.70 13.03 -15.78
C LEU A 74 14.85 13.62 -16.61
N LYS A 75 15.51 12.81 -17.43
CA LYS A 75 16.58 13.27 -18.32
C LYS A 75 16.08 14.29 -19.35
N ARG A 76 14.94 14.04 -19.98
CA ARG A 76 14.32 14.97 -20.97
C ARG A 76 14.00 16.33 -20.35
N LEU A 77 13.58 16.33 -19.08
CA LEU A 77 13.23 17.54 -18.33
C LEU A 77 14.44 18.17 -17.62
N ASN A 78 15.62 17.58 -17.71
CA ASN A 78 16.84 17.96 -16.99
C ASN A 78 16.62 18.02 -15.47
N LEU A 79 15.93 17.00 -14.92
CA LEU A 79 15.64 16.83 -13.51
C LEU A 79 16.48 15.69 -12.93
N GLU A 80 16.90 15.84 -11.68
CA GLU A 80 17.49 14.73 -10.91
C GLU A 80 16.38 13.85 -10.32
N ALA A 81 16.68 12.60 -10.03
CA ALA A 81 15.76 11.75 -9.29
C ALA A 81 15.69 12.19 -7.82
N PRO A 82 14.51 12.19 -7.17
CA PRO A 82 14.40 12.48 -5.75
C PRO A 82 15.09 11.38 -4.94
N LYS A 83 15.78 11.74 -3.85
CA LYS A 83 16.41 10.79 -2.94
C LYS A 83 15.56 10.50 -1.70
N GLY A 84 14.70 11.44 -1.33
CA GLY A 84 13.87 11.34 -0.14
C GLY A 84 12.59 12.18 -0.25
N TRP A 85 11.82 12.12 0.81
CA TRP A 85 10.52 12.80 0.89
C TRP A 85 10.64 14.30 0.70
N ASP A 86 11.66 14.95 1.29
CA ASP A 86 11.82 16.40 1.22
C ASP A 86 12.19 16.88 -0.19
N ASP A 87 12.84 16.04 -0.98
CA ASP A 87 13.10 16.35 -2.38
C ASP A 87 11.83 16.54 -3.22
N LEU A 88 10.75 15.82 -2.87
CA LEU A 88 9.46 15.92 -3.59
C LEU A 88 8.83 17.32 -3.49
N LEU A 89 9.29 18.17 -2.57
CA LEU A 89 8.82 19.54 -2.41
C LEU A 89 9.53 20.54 -3.34
N LYS A 90 10.58 20.12 -4.06
CA LYS A 90 11.32 20.99 -4.98
C LYS A 90 10.39 21.53 -6.06
N PRO A 91 10.43 22.86 -6.35
CA PRO A 91 9.50 23.47 -7.31
C PRO A 91 9.67 22.95 -8.76
N GLU A 92 10.84 22.38 -9.11
CA GLU A 92 11.07 21.74 -10.40
C GLU A 92 10.21 20.49 -10.65
N TYR A 93 9.68 19.88 -9.59
CA TYR A 93 8.75 18.73 -9.71
C TYR A 93 7.28 19.15 -9.83
N LYS A 94 7.00 20.43 -10.01
CA LYS A 94 5.63 20.91 -10.20
C LYS A 94 4.94 20.15 -11.32
N ASP A 95 3.77 19.58 -11.01
CA ASP A 95 2.95 18.78 -11.94
C ASP A 95 3.69 17.53 -12.49
N LYS A 96 4.59 16.92 -11.71
CA LYS A 96 5.35 15.72 -12.11
C LYS A 96 5.07 14.51 -11.22
N ILE A 97 4.44 14.71 -10.07
CA ILE A 97 4.22 13.67 -9.07
C ILE A 97 2.78 13.18 -9.16
N TRP A 98 2.60 11.86 -9.13
CA TRP A 98 1.29 11.25 -8.98
C TRP A 98 1.21 10.49 -7.66
N LEU A 99 0.07 10.60 -7.01
CA LEU A 99 -0.27 9.90 -5.76
C LEU A 99 -1.68 9.33 -5.88
N SER A 100 -2.00 8.29 -5.18
CA SER A 100 -3.37 7.81 -5.09
C SER A 100 -4.21 8.66 -4.13
N ASN A 101 -5.54 8.60 -4.27
CA ASN A 101 -6.49 9.36 -3.46
C ASN A 101 -6.71 8.67 -2.10
N PRO A 102 -6.49 9.36 -0.97
CA PRO A 102 -6.68 8.78 0.37
C PRO A 102 -8.10 8.30 0.68
N ASN A 103 -9.11 8.84 -0.01
CA ASN A 103 -10.49 8.35 0.16
C ASN A 103 -10.72 6.97 -0.45
N THR A 104 -9.91 6.56 -1.45
CA THR A 104 -10.19 5.36 -2.24
C THR A 104 -9.08 4.31 -2.18
N ALA A 105 -7.86 4.68 -1.78
CA ALA A 105 -6.69 3.83 -1.81
C ALA A 105 -5.97 3.73 -0.45
N GLY A 106 -5.67 2.51 -0.03
CA GLY A 106 -4.88 2.23 1.17
C GLY A 106 -3.44 2.75 1.05
N THR A 107 -2.86 2.72 -0.15
CA THR A 107 -1.51 3.24 -0.42
C THR A 107 -1.35 4.70 0.02
N ALA A 108 -2.30 5.58 -0.34
CA ALA A 108 -2.23 6.98 0.07
C ALA A 108 -2.45 7.17 1.58
N LYS A 109 -3.28 6.34 2.21
CA LYS A 109 -3.43 6.33 3.68
C LYS A 109 -2.10 5.95 4.35
N LEU A 110 -1.40 4.95 3.80
CA LEU A 110 -0.08 4.56 4.30
C LEU A 110 0.95 5.70 4.11
N VAL A 111 0.94 6.43 3.00
CA VAL A 111 1.79 7.62 2.80
C VAL A 111 1.53 8.66 3.89
N ILE A 112 0.27 8.95 4.20
CA ILE A 112 -0.10 9.89 5.26
C ILE A 112 0.45 9.41 6.62
N ASN A 113 0.18 8.16 7.00
CA ASN A 113 0.66 7.59 8.25
C ASN A 113 2.19 7.60 8.33
N THR A 114 2.88 7.26 7.23
CA THR A 114 4.34 7.26 7.16
C THR A 114 4.90 8.64 7.47
N LEU A 115 4.40 9.68 6.81
CA LEU A 115 4.90 11.04 7.00
C LEU A 115 4.52 11.61 8.37
N VAL A 116 3.35 11.27 8.91
CA VAL A 116 3.00 11.63 10.29
C VAL A 116 3.96 10.99 11.30
N GLN A 117 4.34 9.73 11.10
CA GLN A 117 5.28 9.05 12.00
C GLN A 117 6.73 9.51 11.82
N LEU A 118 7.13 9.92 10.62
CA LEU A 118 8.48 10.45 10.35
C LEU A 118 8.66 11.89 10.85
N LYS A 119 7.69 12.76 10.61
CA LYS A 119 7.82 14.21 10.79
C LYS A 119 7.04 14.74 12.00
N GLY A 120 6.13 13.94 12.58
CA GLY A 120 5.10 14.43 13.49
C GLY A 120 3.90 15.01 12.74
N HIS A 121 2.72 14.99 13.39
CA HIS A 121 1.44 15.34 12.77
C HIS A 121 1.43 16.72 12.08
N ASP A 122 1.80 17.78 12.82
CA ASP A 122 1.66 19.16 12.32
C ASP A 122 2.61 19.45 11.15
N GLU A 123 3.84 18.93 11.21
CA GLU A 123 4.81 19.08 10.12
C GLU A 123 4.43 18.25 8.91
N ALA A 124 3.84 17.06 9.12
CA ALA A 124 3.32 16.26 8.02
C ALA A 124 2.16 16.96 7.29
N MET A 125 1.26 17.61 8.01
CA MET A 125 0.16 18.37 7.37
C MET A 125 0.69 19.56 6.55
N LYS A 126 1.69 20.28 7.05
CA LYS A 126 2.39 21.34 6.27
C LYS A 126 3.09 20.77 5.04
N TYR A 127 3.77 19.64 5.21
CA TYR A 127 4.43 18.94 4.12
C TYR A 127 3.44 18.59 3.00
N PHE A 128 2.25 18.06 3.32
CA PHE A 128 1.25 17.72 2.32
C PHE A 128 0.71 18.93 1.56
N VAL A 129 0.59 20.09 2.21
CA VAL A 129 0.21 21.35 1.54
C VAL A 129 1.25 21.76 0.50
N GLU A 130 2.54 21.60 0.81
CA GLU A 130 3.62 21.88 -0.14
C GLU A 130 3.72 20.82 -1.24
N LEU A 131 3.64 19.53 -0.88
CA LEU A 131 3.65 18.42 -1.84
C LEU A 131 2.52 18.55 -2.86
N ASP A 132 1.34 18.95 -2.42
CA ASP A 132 0.14 19.10 -3.25
C ASP A 132 0.37 20.05 -4.44
N LYS A 133 1.24 21.04 -4.30
CA LYS A 133 1.62 21.97 -5.40
C LYS A 133 2.35 21.25 -6.53
N ASN A 134 2.96 20.11 -6.26
CA ASN A 134 3.74 19.29 -7.19
C ASN A 134 2.95 18.09 -7.72
N ILE A 135 1.80 17.79 -7.12
CA ILE A 135 0.94 16.66 -7.55
C ILE A 135 0.17 17.05 -8.83
N ALA A 136 0.43 16.31 -9.90
CA ALA A 136 -0.34 16.43 -11.14
C ALA A 136 -1.68 15.71 -11.05
N GLN A 137 -1.72 14.53 -10.41
CA GLN A 137 -2.93 13.72 -10.35
C GLN A 137 -3.03 12.87 -9.08
N TYR A 138 -4.25 12.78 -8.55
CA TYR A 138 -4.66 11.80 -7.55
C TYR A 138 -5.46 10.69 -8.23
N THR A 139 -4.94 9.45 -8.21
CA THR A 139 -5.57 8.31 -8.87
C THR A 139 -6.54 7.57 -7.92
N LYS A 140 -7.59 6.97 -8.46
CA LYS A 140 -8.55 6.17 -7.69
C LYS A 140 -7.93 4.91 -7.08
N SER A 141 -7.04 4.23 -7.83
CA SER A 141 -6.35 3.01 -7.42
C SER A 141 -4.98 3.31 -6.83
N GLY A 142 -4.54 2.55 -5.83
CA GLY A 142 -3.20 2.64 -5.24
C GLY A 142 -2.08 2.41 -6.24
N SER A 143 -2.26 1.45 -7.16
CA SER A 143 -1.31 1.14 -8.24
C SER A 143 -1.50 2.02 -9.50
N GLY A 144 -2.42 3.00 -9.47
CA GLY A 144 -2.66 3.89 -10.61
C GLY A 144 -1.42 4.65 -11.05
N PRO A 145 -0.66 5.29 -10.14
CA PRO A 145 0.55 6.03 -10.50
C PRO A 145 1.61 5.13 -11.14
N SER A 146 1.91 3.95 -10.57
CA SER A 146 2.94 3.03 -11.06
C SER A 146 2.71 2.58 -12.50
N LYS A 147 1.44 2.32 -12.87
CA LYS A 147 1.05 1.91 -14.23
C LYS A 147 1.28 2.97 -15.30
N LYS A 148 1.61 4.20 -14.89
CA LYS A 148 1.77 5.35 -15.78
C LYS A 148 3.22 5.84 -15.87
N VAL A 149 4.11 5.31 -15.03
CA VAL A 149 5.52 5.71 -15.03
C VAL A 149 6.23 5.22 -16.29
N GLY A 150 6.12 3.95 -16.64
CA GLY A 150 6.82 3.37 -17.80
C GLY A 150 6.49 4.06 -19.12
N ILE A 151 5.23 4.42 -19.32
CA ILE A 151 4.76 5.12 -20.53
C ILE A 151 4.99 6.64 -20.49
N GLY A 152 5.57 7.19 -19.42
CA GLY A 152 5.92 8.62 -19.30
C GLY A 152 4.77 9.57 -18.99
N GLU A 153 3.54 9.09 -18.73
CA GLU A 153 2.44 9.96 -18.28
C GLU A 153 2.66 10.46 -16.85
N CYS A 154 3.33 9.66 -16.03
CA CYS A 154 3.74 9.98 -14.66
C CYS A 154 5.27 10.01 -14.60
N VAL A 155 5.86 11.10 -14.15
CA VAL A 155 7.32 11.20 -14.02
C VAL A 155 7.80 10.59 -12.70
N ILE A 156 7.09 10.88 -11.61
CA ILE A 156 7.37 10.37 -10.26
C ILE A 156 6.08 9.82 -9.66
N ALA A 157 6.03 8.54 -9.41
CA ALA A 157 4.93 7.88 -8.71
C ALA A 157 5.30 7.60 -7.26
N ILE A 158 4.41 7.94 -6.33
CA ILE A 158 4.50 7.50 -4.93
C ILE A 158 3.61 6.26 -4.78
N GLY A 159 4.21 5.12 -4.40
CA GLY A 159 3.47 3.86 -4.30
C GLY A 159 4.35 2.71 -3.83
N PHE A 160 3.90 1.49 -4.06
CA PHE A 160 4.67 0.30 -3.67
C PHE A 160 5.68 -0.08 -4.74
N LEU A 161 6.92 -0.36 -4.31
CA LEU A 161 8.03 -0.64 -5.22
C LEU A 161 7.83 -1.93 -6.02
N HIS A 162 7.10 -2.90 -5.51
CA HIS A 162 6.78 -4.12 -6.26
C HIS A 162 5.90 -3.85 -7.51
N ASP A 163 5.05 -2.82 -7.48
CA ASP A 163 4.31 -2.39 -8.68
C ASP A 163 5.29 -1.89 -9.77
N GLY A 164 6.38 -1.23 -9.38
CA GLY A 164 7.44 -0.80 -10.28
C GLY A 164 8.24 -1.98 -10.82
N ILE A 165 8.52 -3.00 -10.01
CA ILE A 165 9.15 -4.25 -10.47
C ILE A 165 8.31 -4.88 -11.56
N THR A 166 7.00 -5.00 -11.37
CA THR A 166 6.08 -5.54 -12.38
C THR A 166 6.21 -4.77 -13.70
N GLN A 167 6.21 -3.43 -13.66
CA GLN A 167 6.35 -2.62 -14.87
C GLN A 167 7.71 -2.82 -15.56
N ILE A 168 8.81 -2.92 -14.79
CA ILE A 168 10.15 -3.18 -15.36
C ILE A 168 10.19 -4.55 -16.05
N LEU A 169 9.62 -5.58 -15.43
CA LEU A 169 9.55 -6.92 -16.00
C LEU A 169 8.59 -7.01 -17.21
N ASP A 170 7.60 -6.12 -17.29
CA ASP A 170 6.73 -5.92 -18.45
C ASP A 170 7.44 -5.19 -19.63
N GLY A 171 8.71 -4.80 -19.44
CA GLY A 171 9.55 -4.21 -20.49
C GLY A 171 9.79 -2.70 -20.39
N TYR A 172 9.39 -2.04 -19.29
CA TYR A 172 9.67 -0.62 -19.05
C TYR A 172 10.98 -0.45 -18.27
N ASP A 173 12.11 -0.64 -18.95
CA ASP A 173 13.47 -0.52 -18.37
C ASP A 173 13.88 0.92 -18.00
N ASN A 174 13.04 1.89 -18.36
CA ASN A 174 13.18 3.30 -18.03
C ASN A 174 12.65 3.67 -16.61
N ILE A 175 12.35 2.69 -15.75
CA ILE A 175 11.90 2.92 -14.38
C ILE A 175 13.04 2.68 -13.40
N ALA A 176 13.28 3.63 -12.48
CA ALA A 176 14.09 3.42 -11.29
C ALA A 176 13.24 3.38 -10.02
N LEU A 177 13.62 2.48 -9.10
CA LEU A 177 12.97 2.30 -7.80
C LEU A 177 13.79 3.01 -6.72
N ILE A 178 13.15 3.80 -5.88
CA ILE A 178 13.81 4.63 -4.86
C ILE A 178 13.19 4.38 -3.50
N ILE A 179 14.01 3.97 -2.55
CA ILE A 179 13.66 3.95 -1.13
C ILE A 179 14.07 5.32 -0.56
N PRO A 180 13.15 6.09 0.04
CA PRO A 180 13.47 7.41 0.62
C PRO A 180 14.55 7.33 1.70
N GLU A 181 15.57 8.21 1.64
CA GLU A 181 16.73 8.21 2.55
C GLU A 181 16.33 8.50 4.01
N GLU A 182 15.27 9.26 4.25
CA GLU A 182 14.76 9.56 5.60
C GLU A 182 14.04 8.36 6.23
N GLY A 183 13.86 7.29 5.47
CA GLY A 183 13.11 6.11 5.85
C GLY A 183 11.75 6.02 5.18
N THR A 184 11.21 4.82 5.18
CA THR A 184 9.88 4.53 4.62
C THR A 184 9.20 3.41 5.39
N SER A 185 7.91 3.25 5.19
CA SER A 185 7.11 2.17 5.75
C SER A 185 6.83 1.07 4.72
N PHE A 186 6.01 0.13 5.13
CA PHE A 186 5.57 -0.99 4.30
C PHE A 186 4.10 -1.30 4.55
N GLU A 187 3.42 -1.87 3.56
CA GLU A 187 2.11 -2.48 3.75
C GLU A 187 2.23 -3.93 4.22
N ILE A 188 1.18 -4.40 4.89
CA ILE A 188 0.91 -5.82 5.09
C ILE A 188 -0.31 -6.15 4.25
N GLY A 189 -0.11 -6.91 3.17
CA GLY A 189 -1.22 -7.43 2.39
C GLY A 189 -1.88 -8.58 3.13
N SER A 190 -3.20 -8.51 3.29
CA SER A 190 -3.91 -9.38 4.25
C SER A 190 -5.01 -10.21 3.60
N THR A 191 -5.46 -11.24 4.33
CA THR A 191 -6.64 -12.04 4.02
C THR A 191 -7.51 -12.17 5.27
N ALA A 192 -8.84 -12.25 5.08
CA ALA A 192 -9.82 -12.37 6.17
C ALA A 192 -11.08 -13.12 5.71
N ILE A 193 -11.88 -13.58 6.67
CA ILE A 193 -13.21 -14.15 6.44
C ILE A 193 -14.25 -13.08 6.73
N PHE A 194 -15.27 -12.95 5.87
CA PHE A 194 -16.40 -12.06 6.16
C PHE A 194 -17.32 -12.65 7.20
N GLU A 195 -17.77 -11.81 8.14
CA GLU A 195 -18.79 -12.19 9.12
C GLU A 195 -20.10 -12.50 8.42
N GLY A 196 -20.69 -13.67 8.72
CA GLY A 196 -21.95 -14.12 8.10
C GLY A 196 -21.79 -14.65 6.66
N CYS A 197 -20.59 -15.00 6.23
CA CYS A 197 -20.37 -15.61 4.92
C CYS A 197 -21.12 -16.95 4.74
N ALA A 198 -21.49 -17.27 3.50
CA ALA A 198 -22.32 -18.44 3.20
C ALA A 198 -21.58 -19.78 3.39
N HIS A 199 -20.24 -19.78 3.19
CA HIS A 199 -19.45 -21.02 3.13
C HIS A 199 -18.30 -20.97 4.16
N GLU A 200 -18.63 -20.81 5.45
CA GLU A 200 -17.68 -20.63 6.55
C GLU A 200 -16.55 -21.68 6.58
N ASN A 201 -16.87 -22.97 6.40
CA ASN A 201 -15.86 -24.01 6.42
C ASN A 201 -14.91 -23.93 5.22
N ALA A 202 -15.39 -23.54 4.05
CA ALA A 202 -14.55 -23.31 2.88
C ALA A 202 -13.67 -22.06 3.08
N ALA A 203 -14.22 -21.00 3.66
CA ALA A 203 -13.48 -19.80 4.01
C ALA A 203 -12.33 -20.09 5.01
N LYS A 204 -12.59 -20.90 6.03
CA LYS A 204 -11.55 -21.34 6.98
C LYS A 204 -10.47 -22.18 6.29
N LEU A 205 -10.85 -23.10 5.39
CA LEU A 205 -9.89 -23.88 4.60
C LEU A 205 -9.06 -22.98 3.71
N TRP A 206 -9.69 -21.94 3.10
CA TRP A 206 -8.97 -20.93 2.34
C TRP A 206 -7.92 -20.20 3.16
N ILE A 207 -8.24 -19.75 4.38
CA ILE A 207 -7.25 -19.09 5.25
C ILE A 207 -6.07 -20.02 5.55
N GLU A 208 -6.34 -21.30 5.86
CA GLU A 208 -5.25 -22.27 6.10
C GLU A 208 -4.36 -22.42 4.85
N TYR A 209 -4.94 -22.48 3.66
CA TYR A 209 -4.20 -22.54 2.41
C TYR A 209 -3.44 -21.25 2.14
N ALA A 210 -4.07 -20.06 2.32
CA ALA A 210 -3.45 -18.76 2.13
C ALA A 210 -2.20 -18.54 3.01
N LEU A 211 -2.13 -19.23 4.16
CA LEU A 211 -0.99 -19.19 5.09
C LEU A 211 0.00 -20.34 4.86
N SER A 212 0.06 -20.87 3.65
CA SER A 212 1.01 -21.90 3.26
C SER A 212 1.95 -21.43 2.16
N PRO A 213 3.18 -22.00 2.05
CA PRO A 213 4.07 -21.75 0.92
C PRO A 213 3.38 -22.03 -0.43
N ASP A 214 2.64 -23.14 -0.54
CA ASP A 214 1.95 -23.57 -1.78
C ASP A 214 1.01 -22.48 -2.33
N CYS A 215 0.46 -21.62 -1.49
CA CYS A 215 -0.39 -20.52 -1.93
C CYS A 215 0.42 -19.27 -2.26
N VAL A 216 1.28 -18.83 -1.34
CA VAL A 216 1.92 -17.52 -1.48
C VAL A 216 2.99 -17.51 -2.56
N GLU A 217 3.61 -18.64 -2.86
CA GLU A 217 4.59 -18.78 -3.96
C GLU A 217 3.95 -18.67 -5.34
N LEU A 218 2.63 -18.90 -5.48
CA LEU A 218 1.90 -18.64 -6.72
C LEU A 218 1.89 -17.16 -7.11
N ALA A 219 2.30 -16.27 -6.21
CA ALA A 219 2.43 -14.86 -6.50
C ALA A 219 3.42 -14.58 -7.65
N ASP A 220 4.48 -15.38 -7.78
CA ASP A 220 5.45 -15.27 -8.88
C ASP A 220 4.78 -15.59 -10.24
N ASP A 221 4.05 -16.69 -10.33
CA ASP A 221 3.27 -17.05 -11.52
C ASP A 221 2.20 -16.01 -11.87
N ALA A 222 1.66 -15.35 -10.85
CA ALA A 222 0.68 -14.27 -10.99
C ALA A 222 1.32 -12.87 -11.24
N GLN A 223 2.64 -12.80 -11.43
CA GLN A 223 3.41 -11.56 -11.61
C GLN A 223 3.17 -10.54 -10.47
N SER A 224 3.07 -11.05 -9.25
CA SER A 224 2.83 -10.28 -8.04
C SER A 224 4.06 -10.37 -7.14
N TYR A 225 4.94 -9.38 -7.20
CA TYR A 225 6.32 -9.43 -6.71
C TYR A 225 6.51 -8.80 -5.32
N GLN A 226 5.52 -8.96 -4.45
CA GLN A 226 5.64 -8.57 -3.04
C GLN A 226 6.52 -9.55 -2.28
N PHE A 227 7.06 -9.10 -1.14
CA PHE A 227 7.81 -9.96 -0.23
C PHE A 227 6.86 -10.84 0.58
N LEU A 228 7.05 -12.15 0.50
CA LEU A 228 6.24 -13.14 1.20
C LEU A 228 6.57 -13.15 2.70
N VAL A 229 5.54 -13.23 3.56
CA VAL A 229 5.69 -13.21 5.03
C VAL A 229 5.48 -14.58 5.68
N ILE A 230 5.49 -15.64 4.89
CA ILE A 230 5.42 -17.04 5.35
C ILE A 230 6.85 -17.60 5.44
N THR A 231 7.23 -18.15 6.59
CA THR A 231 8.60 -18.49 6.96
C THR A 231 9.32 -19.46 6.04
N ASN A 232 8.58 -20.41 5.44
CA ASN A 232 9.17 -21.45 4.59
C ASN A 232 8.89 -21.22 3.10
N ALA A 233 8.31 -20.06 2.74
CA ALA A 233 8.04 -19.72 1.36
C ALA A 233 9.31 -19.18 0.68
N GLN A 234 9.52 -19.55 -0.57
CA GLN A 234 10.58 -19.02 -1.41
C GLN A 234 10.15 -17.64 -1.95
N GLN A 235 10.99 -16.63 -1.72
CA GLN A 235 10.76 -15.31 -2.30
C GLN A 235 10.88 -15.39 -3.83
N PRO A 236 10.10 -14.59 -4.59
CA PRO A 236 10.23 -14.54 -6.04
C PRO A 236 11.68 -14.19 -6.45
N ALA A 237 12.35 -15.11 -7.15
CA ALA A 237 13.77 -14.93 -7.53
C ALA A 237 13.99 -13.70 -8.41
N VAL A 238 12.98 -13.30 -9.16
CA VAL A 238 13.01 -12.14 -10.06
C VAL A 238 13.13 -10.79 -9.33
N VAL A 239 12.89 -10.73 -8.01
CA VAL A 239 13.02 -9.48 -7.24
C VAL A 239 14.45 -9.26 -6.71
N GLU A 240 15.29 -10.28 -6.64
CA GLU A 240 16.65 -10.20 -6.11
C GLU A 240 17.53 -9.15 -6.83
N PRO A 241 17.51 -9.07 -8.19
CA PRO A 241 18.33 -8.09 -8.92
C PRO A 241 18.04 -6.62 -8.59
N PHE A 242 16.86 -6.33 -8.03
CA PHE A 242 16.48 -4.95 -7.66
C PHE A 242 17.08 -4.49 -6.34
N GLY A 243 17.70 -5.38 -5.57
CA GLY A 243 18.42 -5.04 -4.33
C GLY A 243 17.54 -4.42 -3.24
N LEU A 244 16.23 -4.64 -3.29
CA LEU A 244 15.30 -4.13 -2.28
C LEU A 244 15.39 -5.01 -1.03
N ASP A 245 15.80 -4.41 0.09
CA ASP A 245 15.78 -5.08 1.39
C ASP A 245 14.44 -4.82 2.09
N PRO A 246 13.60 -5.87 2.27
CA PRO A 246 12.31 -5.72 2.93
C PRO A 246 12.42 -5.30 4.40
N ASP A 247 13.57 -5.43 5.03
CA ASP A 247 13.79 -5.07 6.43
C ASP A 247 14.42 -3.68 6.60
N ASN A 248 14.85 -3.05 5.50
CA ASN A 248 15.31 -1.66 5.47
C ASN A 248 14.12 -0.68 5.43
N VAL A 249 13.31 -0.74 6.48
CA VAL A 249 12.12 0.10 6.66
C VAL A 249 12.13 0.70 8.06
N MET A 250 11.46 1.84 8.22
CA MET A 250 11.31 2.47 9.53
C MET A 250 10.54 1.55 10.51
N LYS A 251 10.73 1.77 11.80
CA LYS A 251 9.90 1.14 12.82
C LYS A 251 8.50 1.73 12.78
N TYR A 252 7.66 1.19 11.90
CA TYR A 252 6.30 1.66 11.71
C TYR A 252 5.39 1.23 12.86
N ASN A 253 4.62 2.18 13.41
CA ASN A 253 3.69 1.95 14.50
C ASN A 253 2.30 1.62 13.95
N PHE A 254 2.01 0.33 13.78
CA PHE A 254 0.71 -0.16 13.30
C PHE A 254 -0.44 0.15 14.26
N GLU A 255 -0.21 0.21 15.57
CA GLU A 255 -1.25 0.54 16.55
C GLU A 255 -1.67 2.01 16.45
N ASP A 256 -0.71 2.92 16.25
CA ASP A 256 -1.02 4.32 15.96
C ASP A 256 -1.80 4.47 14.66
N ALA A 257 -1.38 3.82 13.59
CA ALA A 257 -2.09 3.81 12.32
C ALA A 257 -3.52 3.26 12.49
N LYS A 258 -3.68 2.09 13.15
CA LYS A 258 -4.97 1.48 13.46
C LYS A 258 -5.91 2.42 14.22
N ALA A 259 -5.38 3.23 15.12
CA ALA A 259 -6.16 4.16 15.93
C ALA A 259 -6.52 5.46 15.20
N ASN A 260 -5.61 5.99 14.37
CA ASN A 260 -5.63 7.38 13.94
C ASN A 260 -5.74 7.62 12.43
N THR A 261 -5.61 6.61 11.57
CA THR A 261 -5.62 6.79 10.09
C THR A 261 -6.81 7.62 9.61
N SER A 262 -8.03 7.34 10.09
CA SER A 262 -9.21 8.08 9.66
C SER A 262 -9.13 9.56 10.02
N LYS A 263 -8.60 9.88 11.21
CA LYS A 263 -8.35 11.26 11.64
C LYS A 263 -7.28 11.92 10.77
N TYR A 264 -6.15 11.25 10.53
CA TYR A 264 -5.06 11.80 9.72
C TYR A 264 -5.50 12.08 8.28
N VAL A 265 -6.33 11.22 7.70
CA VAL A 265 -6.93 11.46 6.36
C VAL A 265 -7.83 12.68 6.38
N GLN A 266 -8.67 12.85 7.41
CA GLN A 266 -9.51 14.04 7.54
C GLN A 266 -8.68 15.31 7.70
N ASP A 267 -7.62 15.27 8.53
CA ASP A 267 -6.71 16.40 8.75
C ASP A 267 -5.93 16.76 7.48
N PHE A 268 -5.53 15.77 6.68
CA PHE A 268 -4.94 15.97 5.36
C PHE A 268 -5.89 16.79 4.45
N PHE A 269 -7.17 16.39 4.31
CA PHE A 269 -8.13 17.15 3.51
C PHE A 269 -8.39 18.55 4.08
N ASN A 270 -8.48 18.68 5.39
CA ASN A 270 -8.64 19.98 6.04
C ASN A 270 -7.46 20.91 5.76
N ALA A 271 -6.23 20.39 5.78
CA ALA A 271 -5.01 21.14 5.51
C ALA A 271 -4.95 21.64 4.06
N LEU A 272 -5.35 20.81 3.10
CA LEU A 272 -5.39 21.18 1.67
C LEU A 272 -6.52 22.18 1.36
N GLY A 273 -7.59 22.21 2.15
CA GLY A 273 -8.70 23.13 2.01
C GLY A 273 -9.62 22.84 0.81
N ALA A 274 -10.64 23.64 0.61
CA ALA A 274 -11.69 23.46 -0.40
C ALA A 274 -11.19 23.45 -1.86
N ALA A 275 -10.04 24.04 -2.15
CA ALA A 275 -9.44 24.03 -3.50
C ALA A 275 -9.04 22.61 -3.95
N ALA A 276 -8.85 21.69 -3.02
CA ALA A 276 -8.50 20.30 -3.30
C ALA A 276 -9.71 19.45 -3.74
N ASP A 277 -10.94 19.83 -3.36
CA ASP A 277 -12.15 19.01 -3.59
C ASP A 277 -12.36 18.59 -5.04
N SER A 278 -12.03 19.44 -6.01
CA SER A 278 -12.19 19.13 -7.44
C SER A 278 -11.20 18.06 -7.93
N ARG A 279 -10.00 17.97 -7.33
CA ARG A 279 -8.94 17.05 -7.74
C ARG A 279 -9.15 15.64 -7.19
N PHE A 280 -9.94 15.51 -6.11
CA PHE A 280 -10.28 14.23 -5.49
C PHE A 280 -11.61 13.65 -5.96
N LYS A 281 -12.37 14.37 -6.80
CA LYS A 281 -13.54 13.83 -7.49
C LYS A 281 -13.04 12.90 -8.58
N THR A 282 -13.03 11.61 -8.29
CA THR A 282 -12.79 10.57 -9.30
C THR A 282 -14.06 10.41 -10.13
N GLU A 283 -13.99 10.67 -11.43
CA GLU A 283 -15.02 10.28 -12.40
C GLU A 283 -15.26 8.78 -12.40
#